data_8bb6b8aa2bd61f6e60eb6c33df188006
#
_entry.id   8bb6b8aa2bd61f6e60eb6c33df188006
#
_cell.length_a   1.000
_cell.length_b   1.000
_cell.length_c   1.000
_cell.angle_alpha   90.00
_cell.angle_beta   90.00
_cell.angle_gamma   90.00
#
_symmetry.space_group_name_H-M   'P 1'
#
loop_
_entity.id
_entity.type
_entity.pdbx_description
1 polymer ?
#
loop_
_entity_poly.entity_id
_entity_poly.type
_entity_poly.pdbx_seq_one_letter_code
_entity_poly.pdbx_strand_id
1 'polypeptide(L)' 'MLACADKLSNLRSIAADYEAEGEAVWNRFKRGWAQQCWYYAGMLHAFAPLADTEMYREFAGLLEEVFGC' A
#
# COMPACT_ATOMS: atom_id res chain seq x y z
N MET A 1 4.48 12.53 -9.28
CA MET A 1 3.08 12.09 -9.48
C MET A 1 2.96 10.70 -10.09
N LEU A 2 3.72 10.43 -11.15
CA LEU A 2 3.68 9.09 -11.77
C LEU A 2 4.04 7.98 -10.79
N ALA A 3 5.06 8.21 -9.96
CA ALA A 3 5.48 7.20 -8.99
C ALA A 3 4.39 6.90 -7.97
N CYS A 4 3.70 7.93 -7.49
CA CYS A 4 2.61 7.75 -6.54
C CYS A 4 1.44 6.99 -7.18
N ALA A 5 1.05 7.37 -8.39
CA ALA A 5 -0.04 6.72 -9.11
C ALA A 5 0.28 5.24 -9.37
N ASP A 6 1.51 4.96 -9.76
CA ASP A 6 1.97 3.61 -10.04
C ASP A 6 1.91 2.73 -8.78
N LYS A 7 2.41 3.26 -7.67
CA LYS A 7 2.39 2.52 -6.41
C LYS A 7 0.99 2.40 -5.84
N LEU A 8 0.15 3.40 -6.06
CA LEU A 8 -1.26 3.30 -5.67
C LEU A 8 -1.96 2.19 -6.42
N SER A 9 -1.70 2.06 -7.72
CA SER A 9 -2.26 0.99 -8.52
C SER A 9 -1.84 -0.38 -7.98
N ASN A 10 -0.56 -0.53 -7.64
CA ASN A 10 -0.06 -1.76 -7.04
C ASN A 10 -0.74 -2.05 -5.70
N LEU A 11 -0.91 -1.03 -4.89
CA LEU A 11 -1.52 -1.20 -3.58
C LEU A 11 -3.00 -1.55 -3.69
N ARG A 12 -3.70 -0.99 -4.67
CA ARG A 12 -5.09 -1.35 -4.95
C ARG A 12 -5.21 -2.83 -5.31
N SER A 13 -4.27 -3.33 -6.11
CA SER A 13 -4.25 -4.75 -6.48
C SER A 13 -4.04 -5.63 -5.26
N ILE A 14 -3.11 -5.25 -4.40
CA ILE A 14 -2.86 -5.98 -3.15
C ILE A 14 -4.10 -5.96 -2.26
N ALA A 15 -4.76 -4.82 -2.15
CA ALA A 15 -5.96 -4.68 -1.33
C ALA A 15 -7.08 -5.58 -1.84
N ALA A 16 -7.27 -5.65 -3.16
CA ALA A 16 -8.28 -6.52 -3.76
C ALA A 16 -7.97 -7.99 -3.49
N ASP A 17 -6.71 -8.39 -3.62
CA ASP A 17 -6.29 -9.75 -3.34
C ASP A 17 -6.45 -10.08 -1.85
N TYR A 18 -6.13 -9.14 -0.99
CA TYR A 18 -6.29 -9.32 0.44
C TYR A 18 -7.76 -9.51 0.83
N GLU A 19 -8.64 -8.76 0.18
CA GLU A 19 -10.08 -8.89 0.42
C GLU A 19 -10.59 -10.26 0.00
N ALA A 20 -10.05 -10.80 -1.10
CA ALA A 20 -10.46 -12.09 -1.62
C ALA A 20 -9.85 -13.27 -0.86
N GLU A 21 -8.58 -13.16 -0.48
CA GLU A 21 -7.81 -14.29 0.07
C GLU A 21 -7.48 -14.14 1.56
N GLY A 22 -7.66 -12.95 2.11
CA GLY A 22 -7.26 -12.66 3.48
C GLY A 22 -5.75 -12.74 3.65
N GLU A 23 -5.31 -13.20 4.81
CA GLU A 23 -3.88 -13.24 5.13
C GLU A 23 -3.09 -14.20 4.25
N ALA A 24 -3.76 -15.10 3.54
CA ALA A 24 -3.08 -16.03 2.63
C ALA A 24 -2.33 -15.27 1.51
N VAL A 25 -2.75 -14.04 1.20
CA VAL A 25 -2.09 -13.24 0.18
C VAL A 25 -0.60 -13.02 0.50
N TRP A 26 -0.24 -12.97 1.77
CA TRP A 26 1.13 -12.72 2.18
C TRP A 26 2.09 -13.85 1.85
N ASN A 27 1.55 -15.04 1.63
CA ASN A 27 2.37 -16.19 1.26
C ASN A 27 2.97 -16.06 -0.14
N ARG A 28 2.42 -15.15 -0.95
CA ARG A 28 2.92 -14.91 -2.30
C ARG A 28 4.08 -13.92 -2.34
N PHE A 29 4.33 -13.23 -1.23
CA PHE A 29 5.42 -12.27 -1.16
C PHE A 29 6.64 -12.90 -0.49
N LYS A 30 7.78 -12.85 -1.18
CA LYS A 30 9.01 -13.44 -0.67
C LYS A 30 9.44 -12.84 0.66
N ARG A 31 9.18 -11.54 0.83
CA ARG A 31 9.62 -10.82 2.03
C ARG A 31 8.55 -10.75 3.10
N GLY A 32 7.34 -11.18 2.78
CA GLY A 32 6.26 -11.22 3.73
C GLY A 32 5.65 -9.87 4.07
N TRP A 33 4.68 -9.91 4.99
CA TRP A 33 3.87 -8.76 5.38
C TRP A 33 4.71 -7.60 5.94
N ALA A 34 5.62 -7.90 6.85
CA ALA A 34 6.40 -6.85 7.54
C ALA A 34 7.25 -6.03 6.57
N GLN A 35 7.88 -6.70 5.62
CA GLN A 35 8.71 -6.03 4.62
C GLN A 35 7.86 -5.17 3.69
N GLN A 36 6.71 -5.67 3.28
CA GLN A 36 5.82 -4.91 2.42
C GLN A 36 5.26 -3.68 3.15
N CYS A 37 4.88 -3.86 4.41
CA CYS A 37 4.42 -2.76 5.25
C CYS A 37 5.48 -1.66 5.33
N TRP A 38 6.70 -2.05 5.64
CA TRP A 38 7.81 -1.11 5.76
C TRP A 38 8.04 -0.36 4.44
N TYR A 39 8.01 -1.08 3.34
CA TYR A 39 8.25 -0.51 2.02
C TYR A 39 7.19 0.53 1.65
N TYR A 40 5.92 0.19 1.81
CA TYR A 40 4.83 1.09 1.45
C TYR A 40 4.69 2.24 2.44
N ALA A 41 4.97 2.02 3.72
CA ALA A 41 4.98 3.09 4.71
C ALA A 41 6.08 4.11 4.39
N GLY A 42 7.25 3.63 3.98
CA GLY A 42 8.33 4.49 3.53
C GLY A 42 7.95 5.32 2.31
N MET A 43 7.23 4.70 1.37
CA MET A 43 6.75 5.41 0.20
C MET A 43 5.73 6.48 0.57
N LEU A 44 4.82 6.17 1.47
CA LEU A 44 3.83 7.14 1.93
C LEU A 44 4.52 8.35 2.56
N HIS A 45 5.54 8.09 3.37
CA HIS A 45 6.33 9.16 3.98
C HIS A 45 7.02 10.01 2.92
N ALA A 46 7.57 9.38 1.89
CA ALA A 46 8.23 10.09 0.78
C ALA A 46 7.24 10.95 -0.02
N PHE A 47 5.96 10.57 -0.01
CA PHE A 47 4.91 11.32 -0.71
C PHE A 47 4.27 12.41 0.15
N ALA A 48 4.81 12.69 1.33
CA ALA A 48 4.27 13.71 2.24
C ALA A 48 3.96 15.06 1.57
N PRO A 49 4.78 15.56 0.62
CA PRO A 49 4.43 16.79 -0.09
C PRO A 49 3.12 16.74 -0.85
N LEU A 50 2.59 15.55 -1.10
CA LEU A 50 1.33 15.35 -1.81
C LEU A 50 0.16 15.08 -0.85
N ALA A 51 0.35 15.35 0.44
CA ALA A 51 -0.65 15.00 1.46
C ALA A 51 -2.02 15.62 1.23
N ASP A 52 -2.10 16.73 0.51
CA ASP A 52 -3.35 17.39 0.22
C ASP A 52 -4.11 16.77 -0.96
N THR A 53 -3.54 15.80 -1.64
CA THR A 53 -4.17 15.18 -2.80
C THR A 53 -5.03 13.99 -2.39
N GLU A 54 -6.06 13.70 -3.18
CA GLU A 54 -6.90 12.53 -2.96
C GLU A 54 -6.10 11.25 -3.13
N MET A 55 -5.13 11.26 -4.05
CA MET A 55 -4.28 10.12 -4.31
C MET A 55 -3.50 9.71 -3.05
N TYR A 56 -2.94 10.69 -2.35
CA TYR A 56 -2.22 10.44 -1.10
C TYR A 56 -3.16 9.85 -0.04
N ARG A 57 -4.34 10.45 0.10
CA ARG A 57 -5.33 9.99 1.08
C ARG A 57 -5.78 8.56 0.81
N GLU A 58 -5.98 8.24 -0.45
CA GLU A 58 -6.36 6.89 -0.84
C GLU A 58 -5.24 5.91 -0.54
N PHE A 59 -4.01 6.28 -0.84
CA PHE A 59 -2.83 5.46 -0.55
C PHE A 59 -2.73 5.18 0.95
N ALA A 60 -2.86 6.23 1.76
CA ALA A 60 -2.79 6.10 3.21
C ALA A 60 -3.90 5.21 3.76
N GLY A 61 -5.11 5.38 3.25
CA GLY A 61 -6.25 4.56 3.66
C GLY A 61 -6.08 3.10 3.32
N LEU A 62 -5.60 2.80 2.12
CA LEU A 62 -5.36 1.42 1.70
C LEU A 62 -4.23 0.79 2.50
N LEU A 63 -3.19 1.56 2.78
CA LEU A 63 -2.07 1.07 3.58
C LEU A 63 -2.55 0.65 4.97
N GLU A 64 -3.35 1.48 5.61
CA GLU A 64 -3.90 1.17 6.92
C GLU A 64 -4.84 -0.03 6.86
N GLU A 65 -5.71 -0.09 5.86
CA GLU A 65 -6.67 -1.17 5.72
C GLU A 65 -6.00 -2.52 5.49
N VAL A 66 -4.99 -2.55 4.63
CA VAL A 66 -4.33 -3.80 4.25
C VAL A 66 -3.26 -4.21 5.24
N PHE A 67 -2.43 -3.28 5.65
CA PHE A 67 -1.28 -3.57 6.50
C PHE A 67 -1.49 -3.22 7.97
N GLY A 68 -2.32 -2.23 8.23
CA GLY A 68 -2.53 -1.76 9.60
C GLY A 68 -1.36 -0.99 10.19
N CYS A 69 -0.48 -0.46 9.33
CA CYS A 69 0.65 0.32 9.83
C CYS A 69 0.54 1.83 9.63
#